data_27b8a78f841c8d896cdcb239be9e73af
#
_entry.id   27b8a78f841c8d896cdcb239be9e73af
#
_cell.length_a   1.000
_cell.length_b   1.000
_cell.length_c   1.000
_cell.angle_alpha   90.00
_cell.angle_beta   90.00
_cell.angle_gamma   90.00
#
_symmetry.space_group_name_H-M   'P 1'
#
loop_
_entity.id
_entity.type
_entity.pdbx_description
1 polymer ?
#
loop_
_entity_poly.entity_id
_entity_poly.type
_entity_poly.pdbx_seq_one_letter_code
_entity_poly.pdbx_strand_id
1 'polypeptide(L)'
;MTQLYENILLAISGLRANKMRALLTMLGIIIGIGSVIGIVMVGDSMTNSMTSSLQEMGANTVQISLQQRESENGTSYSVYMDEEDYINDEMIEAFLQDYGDVVESVSLQESMGSGRVTEGHRYANVSISGVNSGYQSANHLTMLGGRFIGDKDNKGVKNVAVVSDRLVNNMFGQGQNPLGKEIKVNCGKEQYTFTIIGVYQYEQNAMMAMMGAAASDADITTDLFIPIQTEWKLTGTIEGYYYINVMTKQGTDSRALAQDFQDYFNRFYTRNQDFQIMAISLDSVIDQYASMMGTVQVAIAVIAAISLLVGGIGVMNIMMVSVTERTREIGTRKALGAKNSAIRMQFIVESVIICLIGGIIGIIFGMLLGYAGASLLGFPAHPSVDAILIAVCFSMAIGVFFGYYPANKAAKLDPIEALRYE
;
A
#
# COMPACT_ATOMS: atom_id res chain seq x y z
N MET A 1 2.88 -47.05 0.26
CA MET A 1 2.57 -46.05 -0.79
C MET A 1 1.33 -46.42 -1.60
N THR A 2 1.08 -47.67 -1.92
CA THR A 2 -0.11 -48.16 -2.69
C THR A 2 -1.45 -47.81 -2.03
N GLN A 3 -1.61 -47.96 -0.71
CA GLN A 3 -2.86 -47.60 0.00
C GLN A 3 -3.24 -46.12 -0.05
N LEU A 4 -2.26 -45.22 0.00
CA LEU A 4 -2.53 -43.80 -0.07
C LEU A 4 -3.02 -43.39 -1.47
N TYR A 5 -2.43 -43.96 -2.52
CA TYR A 5 -2.82 -43.72 -3.90
C TYR A 5 -4.24 -44.21 -4.17
N GLU A 6 -4.60 -45.43 -3.68
CA GLU A 6 -5.95 -45.98 -3.78
C GLU A 6 -6.97 -45.10 -3.05
N ASN A 7 -6.65 -44.58 -1.85
CA ASN A 7 -7.52 -43.68 -1.11
C ASN A 7 -7.74 -42.33 -1.85
N ILE A 8 -6.72 -41.81 -2.54
CA ILE A 8 -6.85 -40.61 -3.38
C ILE A 8 -7.79 -40.87 -4.58
N LEU A 9 -7.64 -41.99 -5.27
CA LEU A 9 -8.51 -42.35 -6.39
C LEU A 9 -9.97 -42.55 -5.96
N LEU A 10 -10.19 -43.18 -4.82
CA LEU A 10 -11.52 -43.37 -4.23
C LEU A 10 -12.16 -42.02 -3.85
N ALA A 11 -11.40 -41.10 -3.27
CA ALA A 11 -11.87 -39.75 -2.94
C ALA A 11 -12.32 -38.99 -4.20
N ILE A 12 -11.50 -38.98 -5.26
CA ILE A 12 -11.83 -38.32 -6.52
C ILE A 12 -13.07 -38.94 -7.20
N SER A 13 -13.21 -40.28 -7.16
CA SER A 13 -14.37 -40.97 -7.72
C SER A 13 -15.66 -40.65 -6.96
N GLY A 14 -15.59 -40.57 -5.62
CA GLY A 14 -16.69 -40.14 -4.76
C GLY A 14 -17.18 -38.70 -5.03
N LEU A 15 -16.24 -37.77 -5.27
CA LEU A 15 -16.55 -36.42 -5.68
C LEU A 15 -17.28 -36.36 -7.04
N ARG A 16 -16.89 -37.17 -7.99
CA ARG A 16 -17.54 -37.26 -9.30
C ARG A 16 -18.95 -37.81 -9.25
N ALA A 17 -19.24 -38.69 -8.31
CA ALA A 17 -20.58 -39.30 -8.17
C ALA A 17 -21.62 -38.29 -7.65
N ASN A 18 -21.23 -37.31 -6.79
CA ASN A 18 -22.14 -36.35 -6.15
C ASN A 18 -21.64 -34.89 -6.32
N LYS A 19 -21.51 -34.45 -7.58
CA LYS A 19 -20.90 -33.15 -7.95
C LYS A 19 -21.52 -31.94 -7.26
N MET A 20 -22.86 -31.83 -7.19
CA MET A 20 -23.55 -30.69 -6.59
C MET A 20 -23.31 -30.59 -5.09
N ARG A 21 -23.31 -31.74 -4.39
CA ARG A 21 -23.08 -31.78 -2.95
C ARG A 21 -21.64 -31.39 -2.63
N ALA A 22 -20.68 -31.92 -3.38
CA ALA A 22 -19.26 -31.56 -3.26
C ALA A 22 -18.99 -30.09 -3.54
N LEU A 23 -19.62 -29.52 -4.57
CA LEU A 23 -19.47 -28.12 -4.94
C LEU A 23 -20.02 -27.18 -3.86
N LEU A 24 -21.21 -27.46 -3.31
CA LEU A 24 -21.81 -26.65 -2.25
C LEU A 24 -20.97 -26.62 -0.97
N THR A 25 -20.33 -27.75 -0.62
CA THR A 25 -19.42 -27.75 0.55
C THR A 25 -18.09 -27.09 0.31
N MET A 26 -17.50 -27.32 -0.87
CA MET A 26 -16.28 -26.63 -1.25
C MET A 26 -16.49 -25.13 -1.36
N LEU A 27 -17.72 -24.65 -1.66
CA LEU A 27 -18.02 -23.24 -1.82
C LEU A 27 -17.65 -22.41 -0.58
N GLY A 28 -17.96 -22.90 0.63
CA GLY A 28 -17.57 -22.24 1.88
C GLY A 28 -16.04 -22.12 2.04
N ILE A 29 -15.31 -23.16 1.63
CA ILE A 29 -13.83 -23.17 1.65
C ILE A 29 -13.28 -22.26 0.57
N ILE A 30 -13.83 -22.31 -0.64
CA ILE A 30 -13.44 -21.48 -1.78
C ILE A 30 -13.61 -19.99 -1.45
N ILE A 31 -14.77 -19.61 -0.92
CA ILE A 31 -15.04 -18.22 -0.52
C ILE A 31 -14.13 -17.80 0.63
N GLY A 32 -13.98 -18.63 1.66
CA GLY A 32 -13.14 -18.33 2.82
C GLY A 32 -11.67 -18.09 2.43
N ILE A 33 -11.08 -19.03 1.71
CA ILE A 33 -9.69 -18.92 1.25
C ILE A 33 -9.54 -17.84 0.20
N GLY A 34 -10.47 -17.75 -0.76
CA GLY A 34 -10.43 -16.76 -1.83
C GLY A 34 -10.49 -15.34 -1.31
N SER A 35 -11.36 -15.06 -0.32
CA SER A 35 -11.44 -13.74 0.28
C SER A 35 -10.16 -13.36 1.04
N VAL A 36 -9.56 -14.28 1.81
CA VAL A 36 -8.28 -13.99 2.51
C VAL A 36 -7.19 -13.64 1.50
N ILE A 37 -6.99 -14.49 0.49
CA ILE A 37 -5.93 -14.28 -0.50
C ILE A 37 -6.16 -12.99 -1.29
N GLY A 38 -7.39 -12.75 -1.74
CA GLY A 38 -7.73 -11.55 -2.49
C GLY A 38 -7.44 -10.27 -1.71
N ILE A 39 -7.80 -10.22 -0.44
CA ILE A 39 -7.62 -9.03 0.39
C ILE A 39 -6.17 -8.85 0.85
N VAL A 40 -5.49 -9.94 1.23
CA VAL A 40 -4.05 -9.87 1.55
C VAL A 40 -3.27 -9.36 0.34
N MET A 41 -3.58 -9.88 -0.86
CA MET A 41 -2.93 -9.43 -2.10
C MET A 41 -3.16 -7.94 -2.39
N VAL A 42 -4.37 -7.43 -2.19
CA VAL A 42 -4.66 -5.99 -2.35
C VAL A 42 -3.93 -5.17 -1.28
N GLY A 43 -3.97 -5.61 -0.03
CA GLY A 43 -3.29 -4.93 1.08
C GLY A 43 -1.76 -4.87 0.91
N ASP A 44 -1.14 -5.99 0.51
CA ASP A 44 0.30 -6.05 0.23
C ASP A 44 0.67 -5.18 -0.98
N SER A 45 -0.15 -5.20 -2.04
CA SER A 45 0.06 -4.36 -3.22
C SER A 45 -0.01 -2.86 -2.87
N MET A 46 -0.97 -2.48 -2.04
CA MET A 46 -1.13 -1.11 -1.56
C MET A 46 0.04 -0.70 -0.65
N THR A 47 0.44 -1.56 0.28
CA THR A 47 1.58 -1.30 1.17
C THR A 47 2.88 -1.17 0.38
N ASN A 48 3.14 -2.07 -0.56
CA ASN A 48 4.34 -2.02 -1.38
C ASN A 48 4.38 -0.76 -2.25
N SER A 49 3.25 -0.38 -2.87
CA SER A 49 3.19 0.85 -3.67
C SER A 49 3.41 2.10 -2.82
N MET A 50 2.82 2.15 -1.64
CA MET A 50 3.03 3.27 -0.71
C MET A 50 4.49 3.34 -0.24
N THR A 51 5.06 2.19 0.14
CA THR A 51 6.47 2.10 0.54
C THR A 51 7.40 2.53 -0.59
N SER A 52 7.16 2.07 -1.82
CA SER A 52 7.97 2.49 -2.98
C SER A 52 7.87 3.99 -3.22
N SER A 53 6.66 4.56 -3.21
CA SER A 53 6.46 6.00 -3.40
C SER A 53 7.12 6.84 -2.30
N LEU A 54 7.08 6.37 -1.06
CA LEU A 54 7.75 7.05 0.06
C LEU A 54 9.27 6.89 0.00
N GLN A 55 9.78 5.74 -0.47
CA GLN A 55 11.22 5.53 -0.69
C GLN A 55 11.77 6.39 -1.82
N GLU A 56 10.97 6.64 -2.86
CA GLU A 56 11.31 7.58 -3.95
C GLU A 56 11.43 9.03 -3.45
N MET A 57 10.69 9.39 -2.38
CA MET A 57 10.81 10.68 -1.70
C MET A 57 12.03 10.78 -0.77
N GLY A 58 12.86 9.73 -0.68
CA GLY A 58 14.05 9.66 0.16
C GLY A 58 13.82 8.93 1.48
N ALA A 59 14.26 7.66 1.55
CA ALA A 59 14.08 6.79 2.73
C ALA A 59 14.64 7.39 4.04
N ASN A 60 15.63 8.28 3.96
CA ASN A 60 16.28 8.91 5.11
C ASN A 60 15.76 10.32 5.38
N THR A 61 14.51 10.61 5.05
CA THR A 61 13.92 11.94 5.24
C THR A 61 13.17 12.03 6.57
N VAL A 62 13.44 13.09 7.30
CA VAL A 62 12.68 13.53 8.48
C VAL A 62 11.90 14.78 8.12
N GLN A 63 10.59 14.72 8.18
CA GLN A 63 9.72 15.87 8.04
C GLN A 63 9.55 16.55 9.39
N ILE A 64 9.87 17.83 9.44
CA ILE A 64 9.70 18.70 10.62
C ILE A 64 8.60 19.68 10.29
N SER A 65 7.55 19.73 11.08
CA SER A 65 6.36 20.55 10.82
C SER A 65 5.86 21.24 12.07
N LEU A 66 5.24 22.37 11.87
CA LEU A 66 4.47 23.04 12.92
C LEU A 66 3.20 22.26 13.21
N GLN A 67 2.91 22.06 14.47
CA GLN A 67 1.70 21.45 14.96
C GLN A 67 1.07 22.33 16.03
N GLN A 68 -0.23 22.56 15.92
CA GLN A 68 -0.96 23.23 16.98
C GLN A 68 -0.98 22.37 18.24
N ARG A 69 -0.70 22.97 19.39
CA ARG A 69 -0.80 22.28 20.68
C ARG A 69 -2.26 21.93 20.96
N GLU A 70 -2.48 20.74 21.47
CA GLU A 70 -3.83 20.36 21.93
C GLU A 70 -4.20 21.22 23.13
N SER A 71 -5.35 21.87 23.06
CA SER A 71 -5.92 22.59 24.19
C SER A 71 -6.30 21.60 25.29
N GLU A 72 -6.03 21.94 26.56
CA GLU A 72 -6.41 21.11 27.74
C GLU A 72 -7.91 20.70 27.75
N ASN A 73 -8.76 21.40 27.03
CA ASN A 73 -10.19 21.15 26.93
C ASN A 73 -10.62 20.38 25.68
N GLY A 74 -9.69 19.88 24.86
CA GLY A 74 -9.99 19.11 23.64
C GLY A 74 -10.70 19.90 22.53
N THR A 75 -10.80 21.22 22.63
CA THR A 75 -11.37 22.09 21.60
C THR A 75 -10.24 22.68 20.76
N SER A 76 -10.15 22.22 19.52
CA SER A 76 -9.21 22.80 18.54
C SER A 76 -9.83 24.11 18.01
N TYR A 77 -9.29 25.24 18.42
CA TYR A 77 -9.60 26.52 17.80
C TYR A 77 -8.63 26.75 16.65
N SER A 78 -9.13 27.25 15.52
CA SER A 78 -8.23 27.73 14.45
C SER A 78 -7.49 28.98 14.96
N VAL A 79 -6.26 28.79 15.36
CA VAL A 79 -5.37 29.91 15.71
C VAL A 79 -4.77 30.45 14.42
N TYR A 80 -4.83 31.77 14.24
CA TYR A 80 -4.11 32.43 13.14
C TYR A 80 -2.63 32.35 13.44
N MET A 81 -1.84 32.00 12.44
CA MET A 81 -0.38 31.96 12.53
C MET A 81 0.17 33.35 12.25
N ASP A 82 1.01 33.81 13.14
CA ASP A 82 1.80 35.03 12.96
C ASP A 82 3.16 34.70 12.35
N GLU A 83 3.87 35.69 11.83
CA GLU A 83 5.19 35.51 11.19
C GLU A 83 6.22 34.84 12.13
N GLU A 84 6.12 35.10 13.43
CA GLU A 84 7.00 34.52 14.47
C GLU A 84 6.74 33.01 14.72
N ASP A 85 5.60 32.50 14.28
CA ASP A 85 5.25 31.06 14.46
C ASP A 85 5.93 30.16 13.45
N TYR A 86 6.32 30.71 12.28
CA TYR A 86 6.92 29.91 11.21
C TYR A 86 8.38 29.54 11.51
N ILE A 87 8.79 28.37 11.00
CA ILE A 87 10.21 28.01 10.96
C ILE A 87 10.90 28.99 10.00
N ASN A 88 11.98 29.63 10.42
CA ASN A 88 12.69 30.64 9.62
C ASN A 88 14.10 30.17 9.22
N ASP A 89 14.72 30.92 8.31
CA ASP A 89 16.07 30.60 7.81
C ASP A 89 17.13 30.62 8.93
N GLU A 90 17.00 31.48 9.96
CA GLU A 90 17.95 31.53 11.07
C GLU A 90 17.92 30.23 11.89
N MET A 91 16.72 29.66 12.15
CA MET A 91 16.58 28.39 12.83
C MET A 91 17.20 27.26 12.02
N ILE A 92 17.01 27.28 10.68
CA ILE A 92 17.57 26.26 9.77
C ILE A 92 19.10 26.38 9.71
N GLU A 93 19.65 27.61 9.61
CA GLU A 93 21.09 27.79 9.59
C GLU A 93 21.75 27.36 10.91
N ALA A 94 21.16 27.67 12.06
CA ALA A 94 21.63 27.22 13.36
C ALA A 94 21.56 25.67 13.47
N PHE A 95 20.48 25.08 12.99
CA PHE A 95 20.31 23.61 12.94
C PHE A 95 21.39 22.94 12.08
N LEU A 96 21.71 23.52 10.90
CA LEU A 96 22.73 22.98 10.03
C LEU A 96 24.16 23.13 10.60
N GLN A 97 24.41 24.11 11.47
CA GLN A 97 25.67 24.21 12.19
C GLN A 97 25.86 23.08 13.21
N ASP A 98 24.78 22.67 13.90
CA ASP A 98 24.84 21.64 14.94
C ASP A 98 24.73 20.22 14.37
N TYR A 99 23.96 20.00 13.32
CA TYR A 99 23.66 18.70 12.74
C TYR A 99 24.20 18.46 11.32
N GLY A 100 25.03 19.35 10.78
CA GLY A 100 25.61 19.23 9.43
C GLY A 100 26.42 17.96 9.17
N ASP A 101 26.89 17.30 10.25
CA ASP A 101 27.61 16.02 10.13
C ASP A 101 26.66 14.85 9.75
N VAL A 102 25.38 14.92 10.12
CA VAL A 102 24.38 13.86 9.86
C VAL A 102 23.35 14.26 8.82
N VAL A 103 23.20 15.56 8.55
CA VAL A 103 22.29 16.11 7.52
C VAL A 103 23.00 16.13 6.17
N GLU A 104 22.34 15.67 5.13
CA GLU A 104 22.79 15.75 3.75
C GLU A 104 22.27 17.03 3.08
N SER A 105 20.97 17.28 3.21
CA SER A 105 20.32 18.48 2.67
C SER A 105 19.01 18.80 3.39
N VAL A 106 18.59 20.06 3.30
CA VAL A 106 17.27 20.51 3.74
C VAL A 106 16.46 20.92 2.51
N SER A 107 15.30 20.31 2.35
CA SER A 107 14.37 20.60 1.27
C SER A 107 13.25 21.49 1.78
N LEU A 108 13.07 22.61 1.12
CA LEU A 108 12.05 23.61 1.41
C LEU A 108 11.11 23.67 0.22
N GLN A 109 9.81 23.71 0.49
CA GLN A 109 8.77 23.81 -0.52
C GLN A 109 7.61 24.64 0.00
N GLU A 110 7.11 25.53 -0.84
CA GLU A 110 5.87 26.28 -0.63
C GLU A 110 5.01 26.21 -1.89
N SER A 111 3.69 26.05 -1.73
CA SER A 111 2.77 25.89 -2.85
C SER A 111 2.11 27.21 -3.22
N MET A 112 2.38 27.68 -4.44
CA MET A 112 1.71 28.84 -5.02
C MET A 112 0.31 28.50 -5.55
N GLY A 113 0.03 27.20 -5.77
CA GLY A 113 -1.24 26.71 -6.32
C GLY A 113 -1.16 26.24 -7.76
N SER A 114 -2.32 26.02 -8.37
CA SER A 114 -2.42 25.47 -9.73
C SER A 114 -2.55 26.58 -10.78
N GLY A 115 -1.90 26.36 -11.91
CA GLY A 115 -1.94 27.27 -13.05
C GLY A 115 -2.05 26.53 -14.37
N ARG A 116 -2.18 27.31 -15.45
CA ARG A 116 -2.19 26.80 -16.83
C ARG A 116 -1.24 27.63 -17.69
N VAL A 117 -0.34 26.95 -18.37
CA VAL A 117 0.47 27.52 -19.44
C VAL A 117 -0.31 27.42 -20.73
N THR A 118 -0.42 28.50 -21.50
CA THR A 118 -1.17 28.53 -22.76
C THR A 118 -0.40 29.30 -23.83
N GLU A 119 -0.36 28.74 -25.05
CA GLU A 119 0.18 29.39 -26.23
C GLU A 119 -0.62 28.96 -27.48
N GLY A 120 -1.47 29.85 -28.01
CA GLY A 120 -2.40 29.54 -29.09
C GLY A 120 -3.38 28.44 -28.68
N HIS A 121 -3.34 27.29 -29.37
CA HIS A 121 -4.18 26.12 -29.05
C HIS A 121 -3.53 25.11 -28.12
N ARG A 122 -2.27 25.32 -27.76
CA ARG A 122 -1.53 24.43 -26.86
C ARG A 122 -1.68 24.88 -25.42
N TYR A 123 -1.79 23.91 -24.52
CA TYR A 123 -1.83 24.17 -23.09
C TYR A 123 -1.18 23.04 -22.29
N ALA A 124 -0.80 23.34 -21.07
CA ALA A 124 -0.37 22.39 -20.05
C ALA A 124 -0.83 22.88 -18.69
N ASN A 125 -1.37 21.97 -17.87
CA ASN A 125 -1.72 22.27 -16.49
C ASN A 125 -0.47 22.09 -15.60
N VAL A 126 -0.30 23.02 -14.67
CA VAL A 126 0.86 23.00 -13.76
C VAL A 126 0.44 23.24 -12.32
N SER A 127 1.16 22.62 -11.39
CA SER A 127 1.18 22.98 -9.98
C SER A 127 2.47 23.75 -9.73
N ILE A 128 2.38 24.97 -9.23
CA ILE A 128 3.54 25.83 -9.05
C ILE A 128 4.01 25.70 -7.61
N SER A 129 5.29 25.39 -7.45
CA SER A 129 5.93 25.27 -6.15
C SER A 129 7.22 26.09 -6.09
N GLY A 130 7.29 26.96 -5.07
CA GLY A 130 8.52 27.59 -4.65
C GLY A 130 9.41 26.61 -3.94
N VAL A 131 10.67 26.44 -4.37
CA VAL A 131 11.60 25.46 -3.80
C VAL A 131 13.00 26.01 -3.63
N ASN A 132 13.79 25.35 -2.78
CA ASN A 132 15.22 25.62 -2.63
C ASN A 132 16.09 24.63 -3.43
N SER A 133 17.41 24.80 -3.35
CA SER A 133 18.38 23.92 -4.03
C SER A 133 18.37 22.48 -3.52
N GLY A 134 18.05 22.26 -2.25
CA GLY A 134 17.99 20.94 -1.61
C GLY A 134 16.80 20.08 -2.08
N TYR A 135 15.78 20.69 -2.67
CA TYR A 135 14.59 19.99 -3.14
C TYR A 135 14.89 18.92 -4.20
N GLN A 136 15.85 19.21 -5.11
CA GLN A 136 16.23 18.28 -6.17
C GLN A 136 16.73 16.95 -5.62
N SER A 137 17.66 16.99 -4.66
CA SER A 137 18.25 15.81 -4.06
C SER A 137 17.24 15.05 -3.18
N ALA A 138 16.45 15.77 -2.40
CA ALA A 138 15.45 15.18 -1.51
C ALA A 138 14.34 14.43 -2.27
N ASN A 139 13.99 14.89 -3.46
CA ASN A 139 12.95 14.25 -4.29
C ASN A 139 13.52 13.46 -5.47
N HIS A 140 14.82 13.20 -5.49
CA HIS A 140 15.53 12.41 -6.52
C HIS A 140 15.18 12.83 -7.96
N LEU A 141 14.98 14.14 -8.22
CA LEU A 141 14.55 14.63 -9.52
C LEU A 141 15.64 14.44 -10.58
N THR A 142 15.30 13.67 -11.62
CA THR A 142 16.19 13.41 -12.77
C THR A 142 16.09 14.56 -13.75
N MET A 143 17.20 15.30 -13.94
CA MET A 143 17.27 16.39 -14.92
C MET A 143 17.59 15.85 -16.30
N LEU A 144 16.77 16.20 -17.29
CA LEU A 144 16.97 15.86 -18.70
C LEU A 144 17.77 16.92 -19.46
N GLY A 145 17.77 18.15 -18.96
CA GLY A 145 18.53 19.26 -19.57
C GLY A 145 18.54 20.51 -18.73
N GLY A 146 19.55 21.34 -18.92
CA GLY A 146 19.71 22.55 -18.12
C GLY A 146 20.21 22.29 -16.68
N ARG A 147 19.68 23.04 -15.72
CA ARG A 147 20.03 22.93 -14.30
C ARG A 147 18.79 23.14 -13.43
N PHE A 148 18.88 22.67 -12.19
CA PHE A 148 17.87 22.95 -11.16
C PHE A 148 18.07 24.36 -10.54
N ILE A 149 17.11 24.78 -9.70
CA ILE A 149 17.15 26.03 -8.94
C ILE A 149 18.31 25.99 -7.96
N GLY A 150 19.13 27.01 -7.98
CA GLY A 150 20.27 27.14 -7.07
C GLY A 150 20.09 28.33 -6.10
N ASP A 151 20.97 28.39 -5.10
CA ASP A 151 20.93 29.44 -4.07
C ASP A 151 21.03 30.84 -4.65
N LYS A 152 21.79 31.03 -5.76
CA LYS A 152 21.87 32.33 -6.47
C LYS A 152 20.56 32.74 -7.13
N ASP A 153 19.68 31.80 -7.46
CA ASP A 153 18.38 32.13 -8.03
C ASP A 153 17.40 32.49 -6.93
N ASN A 154 17.46 31.81 -5.78
CA ASN A 154 16.72 32.16 -4.59
C ASN A 154 17.12 33.54 -4.06
N LYS A 155 18.39 33.74 -3.71
CA LYS A 155 18.88 35.04 -3.19
C LYS A 155 18.68 36.22 -4.16
N GLY A 156 18.66 35.92 -5.47
CA GLY A 156 18.44 36.92 -6.51
C GLY A 156 16.96 37.13 -6.86
N VAL A 157 16.03 36.40 -6.24
CA VAL A 157 14.58 36.46 -6.52
C VAL A 157 14.30 36.43 -8.03
N LYS A 158 14.89 35.43 -8.73
CA LYS A 158 14.82 35.37 -10.19
C LYS A 158 13.56 34.70 -10.67
N ASN A 159 12.94 35.27 -11.70
CA ASN A 159 11.79 34.69 -12.37
C ASN A 159 12.20 33.56 -13.34
N VAL A 160 12.71 32.49 -12.77
CA VAL A 160 13.15 31.29 -13.50
C VAL A 160 12.31 30.07 -13.09
N ALA A 161 12.17 29.13 -14.01
CA ALA A 161 11.41 27.90 -13.74
C ALA A 161 12.12 26.64 -14.25
N VAL A 162 11.91 25.56 -13.52
CA VAL A 162 12.22 24.19 -13.95
C VAL A 162 10.90 23.49 -14.24
N VAL A 163 10.79 22.87 -15.42
CA VAL A 163 9.54 22.34 -15.95
C VAL A 163 9.68 20.87 -16.30
N SER A 164 8.55 20.16 -16.38
CA SER A 164 8.53 18.76 -16.80
C SER A 164 8.75 18.60 -18.31
N ASP A 165 9.26 17.45 -18.72
CA ASP A 165 9.35 17.05 -20.13
C ASP A 165 7.97 16.99 -20.79
N ARG A 166 6.91 16.63 -20.04
CA ARG A 166 5.53 16.65 -20.54
C ARG A 166 5.05 18.06 -20.87
N LEU A 167 5.32 19.03 -19.99
CA LEU A 167 5.00 20.43 -20.31
C LEU A 167 5.73 20.86 -21.59
N VAL A 168 7.02 20.51 -21.72
CA VAL A 168 7.82 20.85 -22.89
C VAL A 168 7.22 20.24 -24.16
N ASN A 169 6.85 18.96 -24.12
CA ASN A 169 6.24 18.26 -25.25
C ASN A 169 4.88 18.89 -25.66
N ASN A 170 4.06 19.24 -24.68
CA ASN A 170 2.74 19.83 -24.92
C ASN A 170 2.84 21.26 -25.50
N MET A 171 3.79 22.06 -25.01
CA MET A 171 3.90 23.47 -25.41
C MET A 171 4.78 23.69 -26.64
N PHE A 172 5.91 22.99 -26.72
CA PHE A 172 6.92 23.25 -27.79
C PHE A 172 6.97 22.13 -28.84
N GLY A 173 6.46 20.93 -28.51
CA GLY A 173 6.58 19.73 -29.34
C GLY A 173 7.86 18.94 -29.04
N GLN A 174 7.87 17.68 -29.51
CA GLN A 174 8.97 16.76 -29.25
C GLN A 174 10.28 17.24 -29.88
N GLY A 175 11.38 17.15 -29.11
CA GLY A 175 12.73 17.44 -29.58
C GLY A 175 13.11 18.93 -29.65
N GLN A 176 12.23 19.82 -29.21
CA GLN A 176 12.54 21.26 -29.14
C GLN A 176 13.33 21.58 -27.84
N ASN A 177 14.35 22.41 -27.95
CA ASN A 177 15.06 22.92 -26.77
C ASN A 177 14.24 24.06 -26.13
N PRO A 178 13.72 23.89 -24.89
CA PRO A 178 12.95 24.91 -24.21
C PRO A 178 13.83 25.88 -23.38
N LEU A 179 15.11 25.56 -23.18
CA LEU A 179 15.98 26.34 -22.29
C LEU A 179 16.13 27.79 -22.78
N GLY A 180 15.97 28.72 -21.86
CA GLY A 180 16.01 30.16 -22.14
C GLY A 180 14.75 30.74 -22.76
N LYS A 181 13.71 29.92 -23.06
CA LYS A 181 12.42 30.44 -23.51
C LYS A 181 11.57 30.89 -22.33
N GLU A 182 10.72 31.85 -22.56
CA GLU A 182 9.74 32.35 -21.60
C GLU A 182 8.45 31.56 -21.69
N ILE A 183 7.84 31.26 -20.55
CA ILE A 183 6.49 30.71 -20.43
C ILE A 183 5.61 31.63 -19.62
N LYS A 184 4.36 31.75 -20.01
CA LYS A 184 3.34 32.52 -19.30
C LYS A 184 2.39 31.56 -18.61
N VAL A 185 2.32 31.66 -17.29
CA VAL A 185 1.48 30.80 -16.44
C VAL A 185 0.32 31.63 -15.93
N ASN A 186 -0.88 31.20 -16.21
CA ASN A 186 -2.11 31.83 -15.74
C ASN A 186 -2.57 31.13 -14.46
N CYS A 187 -2.59 31.87 -13.35
CA CYS A 187 -3.05 31.42 -12.03
C CYS A 187 -4.28 32.23 -11.63
N GLY A 188 -5.45 31.68 -11.93
CA GLY A 188 -6.70 32.40 -11.67
C GLY A 188 -6.81 33.72 -12.45
N LYS A 189 -6.68 34.85 -11.78
CA LYS A 189 -6.74 36.19 -12.40
C LYS A 189 -5.36 36.77 -12.72
N GLU A 190 -4.31 36.16 -12.25
CA GLU A 190 -2.93 36.66 -12.38
C GLU A 190 -2.17 35.87 -13.45
N GLN A 191 -1.22 36.54 -14.09
CA GLN A 191 -0.35 35.94 -15.09
C GLN A 191 1.10 36.21 -14.73
N TYR A 192 1.88 35.15 -14.62
CA TYR A 192 3.30 35.22 -14.31
C TYR A 192 4.12 34.75 -15.50
N THR A 193 5.31 35.35 -15.64
CA THR A 193 6.25 35.00 -16.70
C THR A 193 7.53 34.47 -16.10
N PHE A 194 7.95 33.26 -16.52
CA PHE A 194 9.17 32.63 -16.07
C PHE A 194 10.04 32.21 -17.25
N THR A 195 11.36 32.29 -17.07
CA THR A 195 12.34 31.76 -18.03
C THR A 195 12.69 30.31 -17.67
N ILE A 196 12.59 29.40 -18.60
CA ILE A 196 12.95 27.98 -18.41
C ILE A 196 14.46 27.83 -18.29
N ILE A 197 14.95 27.31 -17.16
CA ILE A 197 16.38 27.04 -16.90
C ILE A 197 16.70 25.55 -16.82
N GLY A 198 15.68 24.69 -16.69
CA GLY A 198 15.85 23.25 -16.60
C GLY A 198 14.61 22.47 -16.99
N VAL A 199 14.82 21.22 -17.38
CA VAL A 199 13.75 20.26 -17.67
C VAL A 199 14.02 19.01 -16.88
N TYR A 200 13.03 18.55 -16.13
CA TYR A 200 13.10 17.29 -15.39
C TYR A 200 12.21 16.23 -16.03
N GLN A 201 12.55 14.96 -15.79
CA GLN A 201 11.76 13.82 -16.21
C GLN A 201 10.54 13.70 -15.29
N TYR A 202 9.33 13.74 -15.88
CA TYR A 202 8.10 13.52 -15.11
C TYR A 202 7.88 12.03 -14.91
N GLU A 203 7.81 11.61 -13.65
CA GLU A 203 7.43 10.28 -13.25
C GLU A 203 6.00 10.30 -12.73
N GLN A 204 5.14 9.49 -13.32
CA GLN A 204 3.74 9.44 -12.91
C GLN A 204 3.62 8.68 -11.59
N ASN A 205 3.33 9.39 -10.52
CA ASN A 205 3.09 8.78 -9.22
C ASN A 205 1.86 7.87 -9.30
N ALA A 206 2.00 6.61 -8.83
CA ALA A 206 0.93 5.62 -8.82
C ALA A 206 -0.34 6.13 -8.10
N MET A 207 -0.18 6.96 -7.07
CA MET A 207 -1.29 7.56 -6.34
C MET A 207 -2.06 8.58 -7.17
N MET A 208 -1.40 9.36 -8.03
CA MET A 208 -2.05 10.28 -8.96
C MET A 208 -2.75 9.55 -10.11
N ALA A 209 -2.19 8.42 -10.57
CA ALA A 209 -2.84 7.57 -11.57
C ALA A 209 -4.20 7.02 -11.08
N MET A 210 -4.36 6.81 -9.77
CA MET A 210 -5.63 6.39 -9.15
C MET A 210 -6.72 7.47 -9.15
N MET A 211 -6.34 8.75 -9.03
CA MET A 211 -7.31 9.85 -8.90
C MET A 211 -8.01 10.23 -10.20
N GLY A 212 -7.66 9.61 -11.30
CA GLY A 212 -8.36 9.72 -12.58
C GLY A 212 -7.40 9.74 -13.77
N ALA A 213 -7.65 8.87 -14.74
CA ALA A 213 -6.99 8.98 -16.01
C ALA A 213 -7.34 10.34 -16.63
N ALA A 214 -6.37 11.23 -16.75
CA ALA A 214 -6.55 12.47 -17.49
C ALA A 214 -6.98 12.14 -18.93
N ALA A 215 -7.93 12.90 -19.47
CA ALA A 215 -8.49 12.68 -20.79
C ALA A 215 -7.44 12.84 -21.91
N SER A 216 -6.38 13.61 -21.63
CA SER A 216 -5.23 13.81 -22.55
C SER A 216 -3.94 14.07 -21.75
N ASP A 217 -2.79 13.92 -22.40
CA ASP A 217 -1.49 14.26 -21.80
C ASP A 217 -1.40 15.73 -21.36
N ALA A 218 -2.11 16.63 -22.01
CA ALA A 218 -2.17 18.04 -21.67
C ALA A 218 -2.98 18.33 -20.39
N ASP A 219 -3.90 17.41 -20.02
CA ASP A 219 -4.72 17.53 -18.80
C ASP A 219 -3.99 17.04 -17.55
N ILE A 220 -2.89 16.30 -17.73
CA ILE A 220 -2.04 15.86 -16.59
C ILE A 220 -1.37 17.11 -16.01
N THR A 221 -1.66 17.38 -14.74
CA THR A 221 -0.97 18.44 -14.01
C THR A 221 0.44 17.98 -13.64
N THR A 222 1.45 18.78 -14.03
CA THR A 222 2.85 18.52 -13.68
C THR A 222 3.41 19.66 -12.84
N ASP A 223 4.43 19.38 -12.02
CA ASP A 223 5.01 20.41 -11.19
C ASP A 223 5.85 21.40 -12.01
N LEU A 224 5.77 22.66 -11.62
CA LEU A 224 6.58 23.76 -12.11
C LEU A 224 7.30 24.37 -10.92
N PHE A 225 8.61 24.22 -10.88
CA PHE A 225 9.42 24.67 -9.75
C PHE A 225 9.98 26.06 -10.02
N ILE A 226 9.82 26.96 -9.06
CA ILE A 226 10.37 28.31 -9.05
C ILE A 226 11.19 28.53 -7.77
N PRO A 227 12.09 29.54 -7.70
CA PRO A 227 12.74 29.87 -6.44
C PRO A 227 11.74 30.25 -5.35
N ILE A 228 11.91 29.75 -4.13
CA ILE A 228 10.94 29.96 -3.04
C ILE A 228 10.81 31.43 -2.66
N GLN A 229 11.92 32.23 -2.69
CA GLN A 229 11.84 33.65 -2.46
C GLN A 229 11.13 34.40 -3.58
N THR A 230 11.12 33.86 -4.80
CA THR A 230 10.31 34.40 -5.89
C THR A 230 8.83 34.12 -5.63
N GLU A 231 8.49 32.93 -5.13
CA GLU A 231 7.13 32.58 -4.77
C GLU A 231 6.57 33.55 -3.70
N TRP A 232 7.27 33.76 -2.58
CA TRP A 232 6.85 34.69 -1.53
C TRP A 232 6.64 36.09 -2.05
N LYS A 233 7.55 36.57 -2.89
CA LYS A 233 7.42 37.89 -3.50
C LYS A 233 6.18 38.03 -4.39
N LEU A 234 5.82 36.99 -5.11
CA LEU A 234 4.69 37.00 -6.05
C LEU A 234 3.35 36.85 -5.33
N THR A 235 3.29 36.04 -4.29
CA THR A 235 2.07 35.75 -3.51
C THR A 235 1.85 36.78 -2.40
N GLY A 236 2.91 37.42 -1.92
CA GLY A 236 2.87 38.27 -0.74
C GLY A 236 2.59 37.49 0.54
N THR A 237 2.87 36.17 0.55
CA THR A 237 2.76 35.35 1.74
C THR A 237 3.84 35.67 2.76
N ILE A 238 3.62 35.22 4.00
CA ILE A 238 4.58 35.36 5.10
C ILE A 238 5.85 34.58 4.78
N GLU A 239 7.01 35.19 4.98
CA GLU A 239 8.30 34.52 4.81
C GLU A 239 8.55 33.56 5.97
N GLY A 240 8.41 32.27 5.72
CA GLY A 240 8.61 31.23 6.70
C GLY A 240 8.08 29.88 6.23
N TYR A 241 8.42 28.83 6.94
CA TYR A 241 8.09 27.47 6.54
C TYR A 241 7.14 26.82 7.53
N TYR A 242 6.02 26.31 7.04
CA TYR A 242 5.13 25.48 7.83
C TYR A 242 5.72 24.09 8.10
N TYR A 243 6.46 23.55 7.12
CA TYR A 243 7.21 22.31 7.23
C TYR A 243 8.52 22.38 6.44
N ILE A 244 9.50 21.61 6.88
CA ILE A 244 10.76 21.40 6.20
C ILE A 244 11.05 19.90 6.13
N ASN A 245 11.69 19.44 5.06
CA ASN A 245 12.13 18.06 4.93
C ASN A 245 13.66 18.02 5.05
N VAL A 246 14.15 17.29 6.04
CA VAL A 246 15.57 17.10 6.32
C VAL A 246 15.98 15.73 5.82
N MET A 247 16.82 15.69 4.78
CA MET A 247 17.44 14.46 4.31
C MET A 247 18.68 14.17 5.15
N THR A 248 18.74 13.01 5.76
CA THR A 248 19.89 12.54 6.54
C THR A 248 20.82 11.67 5.68
N LYS A 249 22.11 11.63 6.04
CA LYS A 249 23.09 10.84 5.32
C LYS A 249 22.75 9.34 5.40
N GLN A 250 23.11 8.59 4.36
CA GLN A 250 22.89 7.15 4.31
C GLN A 250 23.55 6.45 5.50
N GLY A 251 22.80 5.51 6.11
CA GLY A 251 23.28 4.73 7.26
C GLY A 251 23.01 5.36 8.62
N THR A 252 22.34 6.52 8.68
CA THR A 252 21.86 7.11 9.93
C THR A 252 20.47 6.57 10.29
N ASP A 253 20.17 6.48 11.57
CA ASP A 253 18.83 6.10 12.07
C ASP A 253 17.91 7.34 12.02
N SER A 254 17.14 7.49 10.95
CA SER A 254 16.21 8.61 10.76
C SER A 254 15.15 8.70 11.86
N ARG A 255 14.79 7.57 12.50
CA ARG A 255 13.79 7.54 13.58
C ARG A 255 14.33 8.15 14.86
N ALA A 256 15.57 7.79 15.22
CA ALA A 256 16.24 8.37 16.39
C ALA A 256 16.48 9.87 16.18
N LEU A 257 16.95 10.25 14.97
CA LEU A 257 17.19 11.63 14.62
C LEU A 257 15.91 12.49 14.59
N ALA A 258 14.76 11.91 14.25
CA ALA A 258 13.50 12.65 14.26
C ALA A 258 13.18 13.19 15.66
N GLN A 259 13.42 12.40 16.72
CA GLN A 259 13.21 12.88 18.08
C GLN A 259 14.21 13.97 18.45
N ASP A 260 15.48 13.81 18.10
CA ASP A 260 16.51 14.80 18.37
C ASP A 260 16.22 16.13 17.66
N PHE A 261 15.77 16.07 16.40
CA PHE A 261 15.39 17.25 15.61
C PHE A 261 14.16 17.93 16.20
N GLN A 262 13.16 17.15 16.62
CA GLN A 262 11.97 17.68 17.29
C GLN A 262 12.35 18.44 18.56
N ASP A 263 13.20 17.86 19.41
CA ASP A 263 13.64 18.47 20.66
C ASP A 263 14.49 19.70 20.39
N TYR A 264 15.32 19.67 19.32
CA TYR A 264 16.11 20.83 18.91
C TYR A 264 15.22 22.01 18.51
N PHE A 265 14.31 21.83 17.59
CA PHE A 265 13.45 22.91 17.14
C PHE A 265 12.46 23.38 18.22
N ASN A 266 11.97 22.50 19.08
CA ASN A 266 11.10 22.89 20.20
C ASN A 266 11.77 23.86 21.20
N ARG A 267 13.09 24.00 21.19
CA ARG A 267 13.79 25.02 22.00
C ARG A 267 13.38 26.45 21.60
N PHE A 268 13.07 26.66 20.33
CA PHE A 268 12.60 27.96 19.82
C PHE A 268 11.13 28.18 20.19
N TYR A 269 10.35 27.15 20.42
CA TYR A 269 8.91 27.20 20.70
C TYR A 269 8.54 27.06 22.17
N THR A 270 9.53 27.19 23.09
CA THR A 270 9.27 27.04 24.54
C THR A 270 8.31 28.08 25.10
N ARG A 271 8.25 29.26 24.49
CA ARG A 271 7.33 30.35 24.88
C ARG A 271 6.06 30.42 24.06
N ASN A 272 6.00 29.67 22.97
CA ASN A 272 4.83 29.63 22.11
C ASN A 272 3.78 28.72 22.77
N GLN A 273 2.58 29.28 23.03
CA GLN A 273 1.51 28.56 23.71
C GLN A 273 0.64 27.78 22.72
N ASP A 274 0.62 28.18 21.47
CA ASP A 274 -0.29 27.69 20.45
C ASP A 274 0.35 26.63 19.55
N PHE A 275 1.66 26.74 19.30
CA PHE A 275 2.37 25.86 18.36
C PHE A 275 3.55 25.13 19.00
N GLN A 276 3.85 23.99 18.45
CA GLN A 276 5.02 23.17 18.73
C GLN A 276 5.54 22.53 17.46
N ILE A 277 6.76 22.04 17.51
CA ILE A 277 7.34 21.27 16.41
C ILE A 277 7.07 19.79 16.61
N MET A 278 6.64 19.15 15.54
CA MET A 278 6.58 17.70 15.40
C MET A 278 7.53 17.26 14.29
N ALA A 279 8.37 16.26 14.57
CA ALA A 279 9.25 15.67 13.57
C ALA A 279 8.93 14.18 13.42
N ILE A 280 8.73 13.76 12.19
CA ILE A 280 8.37 12.38 11.84
C ILE A 280 9.35 11.89 10.78
N SER A 281 9.98 10.73 11.02
CA SER A 281 10.74 10.08 9.96
C SER A 281 9.80 9.39 8.99
N LEU A 282 10.14 9.41 7.71
CA LEU A 282 9.37 8.75 6.67
C LEU A 282 9.25 7.24 6.92
N ASP A 283 10.30 6.62 7.47
CA ASP A 283 10.28 5.23 7.89
C ASP A 283 9.21 4.94 8.96
N SER A 284 9.00 5.88 9.91
CA SER A 284 7.95 5.75 10.92
C SER A 284 6.55 5.81 10.31
N VAL A 285 6.35 6.61 9.26
CA VAL A 285 5.08 6.69 8.52
C VAL A 285 4.81 5.37 7.80
N ILE A 286 5.83 4.78 7.17
CA ILE A 286 5.75 3.47 6.51
C ILE A 286 5.34 2.39 7.52
N ASP A 287 6.00 2.33 8.67
CA ASP A 287 5.71 1.35 9.72
C ASP A 287 4.29 1.51 10.28
N GLN A 288 3.86 2.74 10.50
CA GLN A 288 2.50 3.02 10.98
C GLN A 288 1.45 2.58 9.96
N TYR A 289 1.69 2.85 8.68
CA TYR A 289 0.82 2.42 7.60
C TYR A 289 0.77 0.89 7.49
N ALA A 290 1.92 0.22 7.52
CA ALA A 290 2.02 -1.24 7.52
C ALA A 290 1.29 -1.86 8.72
N SER A 291 1.43 -1.28 9.91
CA SER A 291 0.72 -1.71 11.13
C SER A 291 -0.80 -1.56 11.00
N MET A 292 -1.26 -0.42 10.45
CA MET A 292 -2.68 -0.20 10.19
C MET A 292 -3.24 -1.22 9.20
N MET A 293 -2.52 -1.50 8.10
CA MET A 293 -2.90 -2.52 7.14
C MET A 293 -2.89 -3.92 7.75
N GLY A 294 -1.90 -4.23 8.59
CA GLY A 294 -1.85 -5.46 9.37
C GLY A 294 -3.09 -5.66 10.25
N THR A 295 -3.55 -4.60 10.92
CA THR A 295 -4.77 -4.64 11.73
C THR A 295 -6.01 -4.95 10.89
N VAL A 296 -6.14 -4.34 9.72
CA VAL A 296 -7.22 -4.61 8.76
C VAL A 296 -7.16 -6.06 8.28
N GLN A 297 -5.97 -6.56 7.93
CA GLN A 297 -5.77 -7.95 7.50
C GLN A 297 -6.18 -8.95 8.60
N VAL A 298 -5.84 -8.68 9.88
CA VAL A 298 -6.25 -9.52 11.02
C VAL A 298 -7.78 -9.54 11.17
N ALA A 299 -8.43 -8.39 11.10
CA ALA A 299 -9.90 -8.32 11.19
C ALA A 299 -10.57 -9.16 10.10
N ILE A 300 -10.07 -9.09 8.88
CA ILE A 300 -10.57 -9.87 7.75
C ILE A 300 -10.26 -11.37 7.91
N ALA A 301 -9.08 -11.71 8.42
CA ALA A 301 -8.72 -13.11 8.71
C ALA A 301 -9.68 -13.75 9.71
N VAL A 302 -10.18 -12.99 10.71
CA VAL A 302 -11.20 -13.46 11.64
C VAL A 302 -12.53 -13.77 10.92
N ILE A 303 -12.98 -12.88 10.04
CA ILE A 303 -14.20 -13.09 9.24
C ILE A 303 -14.06 -14.34 8.34
N ALA A 304 -12.91 -14.47 7.71
CA ALA A 304 -12.61 -15.62 6.86
C ALA A 304 -12.53 -16.92 7.66
N ALA A 305 -11.98 -16.91 8.87
CA ALA A 305 -11.96 -18.05 9.77
C ALA A 305 -13.38 -18.55 10.10
N ILE A 306 -14.31 -17.62 10.34
CA ILE A 306 -15.74 -17.94 10.55
C ILE A 306 -16.31 -18.60 9.29
N SER A 307 -16.05 -18.05 8.11
CA SER A 307 -16.50 -18.63 6.83
C SER A 307 -15.94 -20.03 6.61
N LEU A 308 -14.66 -20.25 6.95
CA LEU A 308 -14.01 -21.54 6.86
C LEU A 308 -14.54 -22.56 7.88
N LEU A 309 -14.93 -22.13 9.08
CA LEU A 309 -15.61 -22.98 10.06
C LEU A 309 -16.96 -23.45 9.52
N VAL A 310 -17.76 -22.55 8.91
CA VAL A 310 -19.03 -22.92 8.28
C VAL A 310 -18.82 -23.91 7.13
N GLY A 311 -17.82 -23.67 6.28
CA GLY A 311 -17.41 -24.58 5.22
C GLY A 311 -16.96 -25.95 5.76
N GLY A 312 -16.21 -25.98 6.86
CA GLY A 312 -15.78 -27.20 7.55
C GLY A 312 -16.94 -28.00 8.13
N ILE A 313 -17.94 -27.34 8.72
CA ILE A 313 -19.18 -28.01 9.15
C ILE A 313 -19.91 -28.62 7.96
N GLY A 314 -19.91 -27.94 6.81
CA GLY A 314 -20.42 -28.49 5.55
C GLY A 314 -19.70 -29.77 5.13
N VAL A 315 -18.36 -29.78 5.21
CA VAL A 315 -17.57 -31.03 4.94
C VAL A 315 -17.93 -32.12 5.92
N MET A 316 -18.02 -31.83 7.22
CA MET A 316 -18.41 -32.79 8.24
C MET A 316 -19.79 -33.40 7.95
N ASN A 317 -20.78 -32.60 7.60
CA ASN A 317 -22.14 -33.07 7.28
C ASN A 317 -22.13 -34.00 6.06
N ILE A 318 -21.39 -33.69 5.01
CA ILE A 318 -21.29 -34.55 3.83
C ILE A 318 -20.58 -35.86 4.15
N MET A 319 -19.49 -35.80 4.91
CA MET A 319 -18.78 -37.00 5.33
C MET A 319 -19.67 -37.90 6.18
N MET A 320 -20.54 -37.31 7.04
CA MET A 320 -21.53 -38.10 7.80
C MET A 320 -22.52 -38.83 6.89
N VAL A 321 -23.06 -38.14 5.87
CA VAL A 321 -23.95 -38.77 4.88
C VAL A 321 -23.20 -39.83 4.07
N SER A 322 -21.96 -39.57 3.65
CA SER A 322 -21.13 -40.53 2.93
C SER A 322 -20.88 -41.82 3.75
N VAL A 323 -20.65 -41.69 5.06
CA VAL A 323 -20.49 -42.81 5.99
C VAL A 323 -21.79 -43.63 6.06
N THR A 324 -22.97 -42.98 6.16
CA THR A 324 -24.26 -43.72 6.18
C THR A 324 -24.56 -44.38 4.85
N GLU A 325 -24.33 -43.72 3.72
CA GLU A 325 -24.52 -44.32 2.38
C GLU A 325 -23.59 -45.54 2.14
N ARG A 326 -22.39 -45.56 2.75
CA ARG A 326 -21.40 -46.65 2.61
C ARG A 326 -21.34 -47.59 3.82
N THR A 327 -22.34 -47.58 4.70
CA THR A 327 -22.36 -48.39 5.93
C THR A 327 -22.11 -49.87 5.66
N ARG A 328 -22.76 -50.45 4.66
CA ARG A 328 -22.61 -51.86 4.27
C ARG A 328 -21.21 -52.18 3.73
N GLU A 329 -20.62 -51.28 2.94
CA GLU A 329 -19.24 -51.40 2.44
C GLU A 329 -18.23 -51.41 3.60
N ILE A 330 -18.39 -50.50 4.56
CA ILE A 330 -17.56 -50.41 5.78
C ILE A 330 -17.70 -51.69 6.60
N GLY A 331 -18.93 -52.18 6.77
CA GLY A 331 -19.24 -53.44 7.46
C GLY A 331 -18.54 -54.64 6.81
N THR A 332 -18.59 -54.76 5.49
CA THR A 332 -17.92 -55.83 4.75
C THR A 332 -16.40 -55.78 4.93
N ARG A 333 -15.79 -54.59 4.84
CA ARG A 333 -14.34 -54.41 5.08
C ARG A 333 -13.94 -54.83 6.51
N LYS A 334 -14.74 -54.43 7.50
CA LYS A 334 -14.48 -54.81 8.90
C LYS A 334 -14.67 -56.33 9.13
N ALA A 335 -15.67 -56.95 8.53
CA ALA A 335 -15.86 -58.41 8.60
C ALA A 335 -14.68 -59.19 8.00
N LEU A 336 -14.01 -58.60 6.98
CA LEU A 336 -12.77 -59.12 6.37
C LEU A 336 -11.51 -58.79 7.17
N GLY A 337 -11.61 -58.16 8.36
CA GLY A 337 -10.49 -57.90 9.28
C GLY A 337 -9.79 -56.56 9.09
N ALA A 338 -10.39 -55.55 8.41
CA ALA A 338 -9.82 -54.24 8.29
C ALA A 338 -9.69 -53.54 9.66
N LYS A 339 -8.51 -53.00 9.95
CA LYS A 339 -8.24 -52.24 11.20
C LYS A 339 -9.02 -50.94 11.23
N ASN A 340 -9.51 -50.56 12.41
CA ASN A 340 -10.22 -49.26 12.61
C ASN A 340 -9.37 -48.05 12.18
N SER A 341 -8.04 -48.12 12.31
CA SER A 341 -7.12 -47.09 11.86
C SER A 341 -7.10 -46.93 10.32
N ALA A 342 -7.24 -48.03 9.58
CA ALA A 342 -7.27 -48.00 8.11
C ALA A 342 -8.55 -47.33 7.59
N ILE A 343 -9.71 -47.66 8.18
CA ILE A 343 -10.99 -47.02 7.85
C ILE A 343 -10.96 -45.54 8.20
N ARG A 344 -10.50 -45.19 9.39
CA ARG A 344 -10.39 -43.81 9.82
C ARG A 344 -9.48 -42.99 8.90
N MET A 345 -8.30 -43.52 8.55
CA MET A 345 -7.35 -42.85 7.66
C MET A 345 -7.95 -42.62 6.27
N GLN A 346 -8.71 -43.58 5.72
CA GLN A 346 -9.38 -43.41 4.43
C GLN A 346 -10.32 -42.19 4.42
N PHE A 347 -11.20 -42.07 5.41
CA PHE A 347 -12.15 -40.94 5.48
C PHE A 347 -11.48 -39.60 5.80
N ILE A 348 -10.39 -39.58 6.58
CA ILE A 348 -9.59 -38.36 6.82
C ILE A 348 -8.91 -37.91 5.50
N VAL A 349 -8.31 -38.85 4.75
CA VAL A 349 -7.70 -38.52 3.45
C VAL A 349 -8.76 -38.00 2.48
N GLU A 350 -9.96 -38.57 2.47
CA GLU A 350 -11.07 -38.08 1.63
C GLU A 350 -11.46 -36.66 1.97
N SER A 351 -11.62 -36.32 3.25
CA SER A 351 -11.93 -34.93 3.68
C SER A 351 -10.80 -33.94 3.39
N VAL A 352 -9.55 -34.33 3.57
CA VAL A 352 -8.38 -33.51 3.24
C VAL A 352 -8.32 -33.21 1.75
N ILE A 353 -8.60 -34.18 0.90
CA ILE A 353 -8.62 -34.00 -0.56
C ILE A 353 -9.72 -33.03 -0.97
N ILE A 354 -10.93 -33.12 -0.38
CA ILE A 354 -12.03 -32.21 -0.64
C ILE A 354 -11.60 -30.78 -0.27
N CYS A 355 -11.00 -30.62 0.90
CA CYS A 355 -10.52 -29.30 1.38
C CYS A 355 -9.36 -28.76 0.53
N LEU A 356 -8.43 -29.61 0.10
CA LEU A 356 -7.33 -29.21 -0.79
C LEU A 356 -7.84 -28.75 -2.16
N ILE A 357 -8.77 -29.47 -2.77
CA ILE A 357 -9.35 -29.07 -4.06
C ILE A 357 -10.09 -27.74 -3.90
N GLY A 358 -10.93 -27.61 -2.86
CA GLY A 358 -11.58 -26.34 -2.52
C GLY A 358 -10.57 -25.21 -2.26
N GLY A 359 -9.49 -25.52 -1.55
CA GLY A 359 -8.38 -24.58 -1.26
C GLY A 359 -7.68 -24.11 -2.53
N ILE A 360 -7.31 -25.01 -3.43
CA ILE A 360 -6.65 -24.66 -4.70
C ILE A 360 -7.56 -23.78 -5.56
N ILE A 361 -8.83 -24.13 -5.69
CA ILE A 361 -9.81 -23.33 -6.41
C ILE A 361 -9.98 -21.97 -5.73
N GLY A 362 -10.05 -21.94 -4.39
CA GLY A 362 -10.11 -20.70 -3.60
C GLY A 362 -8.89 -19.80 -3.82
N ILE A 363 -7.68 -20.37 -3.87
CA ILE A 363 -6.45 -19.63 -4.17
C ILE A 363 -6.51 -19.01 -5.56
N ILE A 364 -6.88 -19.77 -6.59
CA ILE A 364 -6.98 -19.26 -7.97
C ILE A 364 -8.01 -18.13 -8.03
N PHE A 365 -9.18 -18.34 -7.42
CA PHE A 365 -10.24 -17.33 -7.38
C PHE A 365 -9.83 -16.08 -6.59
N GLY A 366 -9.17 -16.27 -5.44
CA GLY A 366 -8.63 -15.17 -4.62
C GLY A 366 -7.57 -14.36 -5.34
N MET A 367 -6.65 -15.02 -6.05
CA MET A 367 -5.65 -14.34 -6.89
C MET A 367 -6.29 -13.54 -8.02
N LEU A 368 -7.31 -14.10 -8.69
CA LEU A 368 -8.04 -13.37 -9.73
C LEU A 368 -8.75 -12.13 -9.18
N LEU A 369 -9.44 -12.26 -8.04
CA LEU A 369 -10.09 -11.14 -7.38
C LEU A 369 -9.09 -10.11 -6.86
N GLY A 370 -7.99 -10.57 -6.27
CA GLY A 370 -6.91 -9.70 -5.78
C GLY A 370 -6.23 -8.93 -6.91
N TYR A 371 -5.95 -9.59 -8.03
CA TYR A 371 -5.41 -8.94 -9.22
C TYR A 371 -6.38 -7.89 -9.78
N ALA A 372 -7.66 -8.26 -9.93
CA ALA A 372 -8.68 -7.31 -10.40
C ALA A 372 -8.84 -6.13 -9.44
N GLY A 373 -8.87 -6.39 -8.13
CA GLY A 373 -8.97 -5.35 -7.10
C GLY A 373 -7.77 -4.40 -7.11
N ALA A 374 -6.53 -4.93 -7.09
CA ALA A 374 -5.31 -4.13 -7.16
C ALA A 374 -5.25 -3.30 -8.45
N SER A 375 -5.59 -3.91 -9.59
CA SER A 375 -5.62 -3.22 -10.88
C SER A 375 -6.67 -2.10 -10.95
N LEU A 376 -7.87 -2.31 -10.40
CA LEU A 376 -8.91 -1.28 -10.29
C LEU A 376 -8.47 -0.10 -9.42
N LEU A 377 -7.64 -0.37 -8.42
CA LEU A 377 -7.05 0.64 -7.54
C LEU A 377 -5.76 1.24 -8.10
N GLY A 378 -5.28 0.81 -9.27
CA GLY A 378 -4.07 1.33 -9.91
C GLY A 378 -2.76 0.82 -9.31
N PHE A 379 -2.79 -0.18 -8.43
CA PHE A 379 -1.59 -0.75 -7.83
C PHE A 379 -1.06 -1.95 -8.62
N PRO A 380 0.27 -2.12 -8.75
CA PRO A 380 0.84 -3.35 -9.27
C PRO A 380 0.51 -4.51 -8.31
N ALA A 381 -0.08 -5.58 -8.87
CA ALA A 381 -0.50 -6.72 -8.07
C ALA A 381 0.71 -7.58 -7.68
N HIS A 382 0.91 -7.77 -6.38
CA HIS A 382 1.97 -8.62 -5.83
C HIS A 382 1.35 -9.81 -5.08
N PRO A 383 1.42 -11.05 -5.66
CA PRO A 383 0.93 -12.23 -4.96
C PRO A 383 1.83 -12.58 -3.77
N SER A 384 1.25 -12.72 -2.60
CA SER A 384 1.94 -13.13 -1.38
C SER A 384 2.10 -14.66 -1.35
N VAL A 385 3.33 -15.15 -1.49
CA VAL A 385 3.64 -16.59 -1.42
C VAL A 385 3.34 -17.13 -0.02
N ASP A 386 3.61 -16.33 1.01
CA ASP A 386 3.36 -16.71 2.41
C ASP A 386 1.86 -16.90 2.67
N ALA A 387 1.01 -16.01 2.17
CA ALA A 387 -0.44 -16.12 2.27
C ALA A 387 -0.95 -17.40 1.58
N ILE A 388 -0.41 -17.77 0.41
CA ILE A 388 -0.76 -18.98 -0.29
C ILE A 388 -0.37 -20.22 0.53
N LEU A 389 0.84 -20.26 1.09
CA LEU A 389 1.30 -21.38 1.91
C LEU A 389 0.45 -21.54 3.18
N ILE A 390 0.16 -20.44 3.86
CA ILE A 390 -0.71 -20.44 5.05
C ILE A 390 -2.10 -20.95 4.69
N ALA A 391 -2.67 -20.50 3.57
CA ALA A 391 -4.00 -20.94 3.11
C ALA A 391 -4.06 -22.45 2.81
N VAL A 392 -3.03 -23.01 2.17
CA VAL A 392 -2.93 -24.47 1.91
C VAL A 392 -2.83 -25.24 3.22
N CYS A 393 -1.95 -24.84 4.13
CA CYS A 393 -1.80 -25.49 5.44
C CYS A 393 -3.11 -25.45 6.25
N PHE A 394 -3.76 -24.31 6.25
CA PHE A 394 -5.02 -24.11 6.97
C PHE A 394 -6.16 -24.92 6.36
N SER A 395 -6.26 -25.01 5.02
CA SER A 395 -7.22 -25.85 4.31
C SER A 395 -7.06 -27.34 4.69
N MET A 396 -5.82 -27.83 4.73
CA MET A 396 -5.54 -29.21 5.18
C MET A 396 -5.93 -29.43 6.65
N ALA A 397 -5.62 -28.48 7.52
CA ALA A 397 -5.96 -28.57 8.94
C ALA A 397 -7.49 -28.68 9.15
N ILE A 398 -8.27 -27.88 8.42
CA ILE A 398 -9.73 -27.94 8.41
C ILE A 398 -10.21 -29.32 7.94
N GLY A 399 -9.65 -29.87 6.85
CA GLY A 399 -9.97 -31.19 6.35
C GLY A 399 -9.75 -32.30 7.39
N VAL A 400 -8.63 -32.24 8.11
CA VAL A 400 -8.33 -33.17 9.20
C VAL A 400 -9.30 -32.98 10.37
N PHE A 401 -9.50 -31.75 10.82
CA PHE A 401 -10.32 -31.45 12.02
C PHE A 401 -11.79 -31.85 11.82
N PHE A 402 -12.42 -31.40 10.75
CA PHE A 402 -13.84 -31.71 10.47
C PHE A 402 -14.06 -33.10 9.90
N GLY A 403 -13.03 -33.73 9.27
CA GLY A 403 -13.07 -35.09 8.81
C GLY A 403 -12.89 -36.15 9.90
N TYR A 404 -12.23 -35.76 11.02
CA TYR A 404 -11.93 -36.72 12.09
C TYR A 404 -13.17 -37.31 12.76
N TYR A 405 -14.20 -36.50 13.05
CA TYR A 405 -15.40 -36.93 13.74
C TYR A 405 -16.19 -38.01 12.89
N PRO A 406 -16.52 -37.73 11.63
CA PRO A 406 -17.18 -38.77 10.75
C PRO A 406 -16.31 -40.02 10.57
N ALA A 407 -15.00 -39.84 10.36
CA ALA A 407 -14.06 -40.94 10.19
C ALA A 407 -13.99 -41.86 11.43
N ASN A 408 -14.03 -41.27 12.62
CA ASN A 408 -14.04 -42.05 13.85
C ASN A 408 -15.38 -42.77 14.07
N LYS A 409 -16.50 -42.16 13.67
CA LYS A 409 -17.82 -42.82 13.69
C LYS A 409 -17.86 -44.01 12.74
N ALA A 410 -17.36 -43.86 11.51
CA ALA A 410 -17.23 -44.93 10.54
C ALA A 410 -16.35 -46.08 11.06
N ALA A 411 -15.23 -45.78 11.68
CA ALA A 411 -14.31 -46.76 12.24
C ALA A 411 -14.88 -47.57 13.43
N LYS A 412 -15.89 -47.05 14.13
CA LYS A 412 -16.53 -47.67 15.30
C LYS A 412 -17.80 -48.46 14.97
N LEU A 413 -18.25 -48.49 13.70
CA LEU A 413 -19.43 -49.26 13.28
C LEU A 413 -19.27 -50.75 13.62
N ASP A 414 -20.32 -51.36 14.15
CA ASP A 414 -20.36 -52.82 14.35
C ASP A 414 -20.56 -53.52 13.00
N PRO A 415 -19.74 -54.53 12.62
CA PRO A 415 -19.86 -55.22 11.35
C PRO A 415 -21.22 -55.91 11.17
N ILE A 416 -21.80 -56.41 12.26
CA ILE A 416 -23.07 -57.19 12.20
C ILE A 416 -24.23 -56.19 11.95
N GLU A 417 -24.27 -55.11 12.66
CA GLU A 417 -25.28 -54.07 12.48
C GLU A 417 -25.13 -53.38 11.09
N ALA A 418 -23.90 -53.12 10.65
CA ALA A 418 -23.62 -52.51 9.36
C ALA A 418 -24.05 -53.36 8.16
N LEU A 419 -23.98 -54.70 8.28
CA LEU A 419 -24.43 -55.64 7.23
C LEU A 419 -25.96 -55.82 7.19
N ARG A 420 -26.67 -55.53 8.31
CA ARG A 420 -28.14 -55.59 8.40
C ARG A 420 -28.81 -54.27 7.96
N TYR A 421 -28.05 -53.23 7.72
CA TYR A 421 -28.55 -51.92 7.27
C TYR A 421 -29.08 -52.06 5.82
N GLU A 422 -30.37 -51.82 5.63
CA GLU A 422 -31.01 -51.72 4.32
C GLU A 422 -30.87 -50.33 3.70
#